data_0a33eacc480813f5788fa4876add708b
#
_entry.id   0a33eacc480813f5788fa4876add708b
#
_cell.length_a   1.000
_cell.length_b   1.000
_cell.length_c   1.000
_cell.angle_alpha   90.00
_cell.angle_beta   90.00
_cell.angle_gamma   90.00
#
_symmetry.space_group_name_H-M   'P 1'
#
loop_
_entity.id
_entity.type
_entity.pdbx_description
1 polymer ?
#
loop_
_entity_poly.entity_id
_entity_poly.type
_entity_poly.pdbx_seq_one_letter_code
_entity_poly.pdbx_strand_id
1 'polypeptide(L)'
;MSDRAAAADGRPAEQAAIGAGKGRPNTLADRVFSLPATSNLIDMPTRRRAGVFRRALRREFTRLRDPRRLGLAILLGILAGVILAGLIARGEAAGADARAYWAAGRLWLAGGDPYHPTGPFMPYVYAPWMLPLFVPWSLLPWDVAWFVWRGATVLALLWSVHWAYRRRPMTTTVLLILLAFPIAANLDTGNINLPLALLLFGAQFCGPVAAGLFWMVATTLKWLPVVFWPILTPRGRLWGIIWLILAVLLTAVTLPETLVQLQVLFGFARPARIDYFVFVWAIVPWAWGHPDAFRWLLPSQWPGIARTTVSAVGVWRLHWRRSPERTTETLRRVMTARVRTFLGLRGA
;
A
#
# COMPACT_ATOMS: atom_id res chain seq x y z
N MET A 1 -48.49 52.02 56.55
CA MET A 1 -47.16 52.59 56.80
C MET A 1 -46.09 51.67 56.26
N SER A 2 -45.30 52.25 55.40
CA SER A 2 -43.96 51.88 54.94
C SER A 2 -43.80 50.71 54.00
N ASP A 3 -43.76 51.16 52.78
CA ASP A 3 -42.98 50.69 51.62
C ASP A 3 -41.59 50.08 51.94
N ARG A 4 -41.25 49.08 51.15
CA ARG A 4 -39.94 49.05 50.47
C ARG A 4 -39.96 48.01 49.34
N ALA A 5 -39.84 48.52 48.12
CA ALA A 5 -39.52 47.80 46.92
C ALA A 5 -38.14 47.12 47.03
N ALA A 6 -38.02 45.90 46.51
CA ALA A 6 -36.75 45.26 46.21
C ALA A 6 -36.67 44.92 44.75
N ALA A 7 -35.71 45.54 44.11
CA ALA A 7 -35.42 45.45 42.68
C ALA A 7 -35.11 44.03 42.21
N ALA A 8 -35.70 43.64 41.11
CA ALA A 8 -35.33 42.46 40.37
C ALA A 8 -33.98 42.65 39.67
N ASP A 9 -32.99 41.91 40.08
CA ASP A 9 -31.68 41.82 39.44
C ASP A 9 -31.78 40.75 38.31
N GLY A 10 -32.03 41.22 37.10
CA GLY A 10 -32.07 40.40 35.88
C GLY A 10 -30.67 40.11 35.38
N ARG A 11 -30.09 38.99 35.78
CA ARG A 11 -28.89 38.48 35.10
C ARG A 11 -29.28 37.71 33.83
N PRO A 12 -28.77 38.11 32.66
CA PRO A 12 -28.93 37.32 31.48
C PRO A 12 -28.22 35.98 31.62
N ALA A 13 -28.96 34.90 31.35
CA ALA A 13 -28.43 33.54 31.26
C ALA A 13 -27.33 33.51 30.19
N GLU A 14 -26.09 33.36 30.65
CA GLU A 14 -24.93 33.09 29.81
C GLU A 14 -25.14 31.73 29.16
N GLN A 15 -25.58 31.73 27.91
CA GLN A 15 -25.60 30.53 27.09
C GLN A 15 -24.19 30.04 26.94
N ALA A 16 -23.85 29.03 27.74
CA ALA A 16 -22.62 28.26 27.57
C ALA A 16 -22.59 27.72 26.15
N ALA A 17 -21.83 28.38 25.28
CA ALA A 17 -21.47 27.88 23.97
C ALA A 17 -20.75 26.54 24.18
N ILE A 18 -21.47 25.44 23.94
CA ILE A 18 -20.94 24.11 23.81
C ILE A 18 -19.95 24.19 22.65
N GLY A 19 -18.68 24.38 23.00
CA GLY A 19 -17.59 24.34 22.06
C GLY A 19 -17.61 22.99 21.37
N ALA A 20 -18.03 22.99 20.11
CA ALA A 20 -17.85 21.85 19.20
C ALA A 20 -16.37 21.53 19.19
N GLY A 21 -15.97 20.56 20.01
CA GLY A 21 -14.63 20.02 20.04
C GLY A 21 -14.29 19.59 18.63
N LYS A 22 -13.42 20.36 17.98
CA LYS A 22 -12.76 19.94 16.74
C LYS A 22 -12.11 18.59 17.04
N GLY A 23 -12.80 17.51 16.68
CA GLY A 23 -12.30 16.17 16.83
C GLY A 23 -10.90 16.08 16.24
N ARG A 24 -9.91 15.74 17.06
CA ARG A 24 -8.57 15.44 16.56
C ARG A 24 -8.72 14.37 15.50
N PRO A 25 -8.12 14.54 14.32
CA PRO A 25 -8.18 13.54 13.28
C PRO A 25 -7.64 12.21 13.80
N ASN A 26 -8.52 11.23 13.96
CA ASN A 26 -8.23 9.96 14.63
C ASN A 26 -7.57 8.92 13.72
N THR A 27 -7.43 9.22 12.43
CA THR A 27 -6.84 8.30 11.47
C THR A 27 -5.56 8.86 10.87
N LEU A 28 -4.64 7.97 10.53
CA LEU A 28 -3.40 8.31 9.81
C LEU A 28 -3.75 9.00 8.47
N ALA A 29 -4.85 8.59 7.83
CA ALA A 29 -5.40 9.20 6.64
C ALA A 29 -5.72 10.68 6.85
N ASP A 30 -6.41 11.04 7.96
CA ASP A 30 -6.80 12.43 8.25
C ASP A 30 -5.59 13.34 8.46
N ARG A 31 -4.47 12.80 8.98
CA ARG A 31 -3.21 13.54 9.16
C ARG A 31 -2.38 13.66 7.88
N VAL A 32 -2.55 12.74 6.95
CA VAL A 32 -1.78 12.68 5.69
C VAL A 32 -2.47 13.50 4.60
N PHE A 33 -3.79 13.51 4.57
CA PHE A 33 -4.63 14.25 3.63
C PHE A 33 -5.08 15.64 4.10
N SER A 34 -4.52 16.17 5.17
CA SER A 34 -4.67 17.60 5.49
C SER A 34 -3.91 18.52 4.50
N LEU A 35 -3.42 17.97 3.39
CA LEU A 35 -3.29 18.74 2.16
C LEU A 35 -4.71 19.14 1.73
N PRO A 36 -4.97 20.42 1.40
CA PRO A 36 -6.27 20.84 0.89
C PRO A 36 -6.66 19.88 -0.24
N ALA A 37 -7.88 19.32 -0.11
CA ALA A 37 -8.38 18.37 -1.09
C ALA A 37 -8.13 18.93 -2.51
N THR A 38 -7.69 18.07 -3.42
CA THR A 38 -7.33 18.50 -4.79
C THR A 38 -8.45 19.25 -5.49
N SER A 39 -9.72 19.00 -5.11
CA SER A 39 -10.89 19.79 -5.51
C SER A 39 -10.75 21.28 -5.18
N ASN A 40 -10.22 21.63 -4.02
CA ASN A 40 -10.01 23.03 -3.64
C ASN A 40 -8.88 23.72 -4.41
N LEU A 41 -8.01 22.95 -5.07
CA LEU A 41 -6.95 23.50 -5.94
C LEU A 41 -7.48 23.82 -7.34
N ILE A 42 -8.51 23.10 -7.80
CA ILE A 42 -9.10 23.30 -9.13
C ILE A 42 -9.88 24.63 -9.16
N ASP A 43 -10.57 24.97 -8.08
CA ASP A 43 -11.40 26.19 -7.97
C ASP A 43 -10.62 27.44 -7.56
N MET A 44 -9.33 27.32 -7.23
CA MET A 44 -8.52 28.48 -6.88
C MET A 44 -8.10 29.29 -8.12
N PRO A 45 -8.22 30.64 -8.09
CA PRO A 45 -7.70 31.49 -9.15
C PRO A 45 -6.21 31.22 -9.36
N THR A 46 -5.77 31.26 -10.61
CA THR A 46 -4.41 30.88 -11.06
C THR A 46 -3.28 31.53 -10.24
N ARG A 47 -3.43 32.79 -9.84
CA ARG A 47 -2.46 33.50 -8.94
C ARG A 47 -2.34 32.85 -7.55
N ARG A 48 -3.43 32.32 -6.97
CA ARG A 48 -3.37 31.59 -5.69
C ARG A 48 -2.70 30.22 -5.83
N ARG A 49 -2.94 29.52 -6.96
CA ARG A 49 -2.27 28.23 -7.26
C ARG A 49 -0.76 28.38 -7.36
N ALA A 50 -0.29 29.39 -8.08
CA ALA A 50 1.14 29.70 -8.18
C ALA A 50 1.77 30.01 -6.81
N GLY A 51 1.06 30.74 -5.94
CA GLY A 51 1.52 31.02 -4.58
C GLY A 51 1.60 29.78 -3.67
N VAL A 52 0.70 28.81 -3.81
CA VAL A 52 0.73 27.54 -3.06
C VAL A 52 1.90 26.68 -3.52
N PHE A 53 2.08 26.52 -4.81
CA PHE A 53 3.21 25.78 -5.41
C PHE A 53 4.56 26.39 -5.02
N ARG A 54 4.72 27.72 -5.15
CA ARG A 54 5.94 28.44 -4.76
C ARG A 54 6.26 28.29 -3.27
N ARG A 55 5.26 28.30 -2.40
CA ARG A 55 5.44 28.06 -0.96
C ARG A 55 5.83 26.62 -0.67
N ALA A 56 5.22 25.64 -1.34
CA ALA A 56 5.60 24.23 -1.22
C ALA A 56 7.06 24.01 -1.67
N LEU A 57 7.43 24.54 -2.83
CA LEU A 57 8.79 24.47 -3.36
C LEU A 57 9.80 25.13 -2.41
N ARG A 58 9.51 26.33 -1.91
CA ARG A 58 10.38 27.03 -0.93
C ARG A 58 10.56 26.22 0.36
N ARG A 59 9.51 25.54 0.84
CA ARG A 59 9.61 24.65 2.01
C ARG A 59 10.52 23.46 1.76
N GLU A 60 10.48 22.86 0.58
CA GLU A 60 11.37 21.76 0.22
C GLU A 60 12.82 22.22 0.10
N PHE A 61 13.08 23.36 -0.55
CA PHE A 61 14.42 23.94 -0.59
C PHE A 61 14.96 24.30 0.80
N THR A 62 14.11 24.79 1.70
CA THR A 62 14.54 25.07 3.08
C THR A 62 14.93 23.79 3.82
N ARG A 63 14.25 22.67 3.57
CA ARG A 63 14.58 21.36 4.14
C ARG A 63 15.89 20.79 3.60
N LEU A 64 16.21 21.05 2.33
CA LEU A 64 17.47 20.63 1.70
C LEU A 64 18.68 21.45 2.17
N ARG A 65 18.50 22.53 2.94
CA ARG A 65 19.61 23.25 3.59
C ARG A 65 20.30 22.43 4.70
N ASP A 66 19.62 21.40 5.25
CA ASP A 66 20.27 20.44 6.12
C ASP A 66 21.26 19.59 5.28
N PRO A 67 22.60 19.69 5.53
CA PRO A 67 23.61 19.03 4.72
C PRO A 67 23.45 17.49 4.70
N ARG A 68 22.92 16.92 5.78
CA ARG A 68 22.63 15.48 5.82
C ARG A 68 21.50 15.09 4.85
N ARG A 69 20.42 15.87 4.83
CA ARG A 69 19.31 15.64 3.89
C ARG A 69 19.72 15.88 2.45
N LEU A 70 20.52 16.91 2.21
CA LEU A 70 21.06 17.19 0.89
C LEU A 70 21.95 16.06 0.40
N GLY A 71 22.89 15.57 1.22
CA GLY A 71 23.76 14.45 0.87
C GLY A 71 22.96 13.17 0.53
N LEU A 72 21.93 12.84 1.32
CA LEU A 72 21.05 11.70 1.02
C LEU A 72 20.23 11.89 -0.27
N ALA A 73 19.77 13.11 -0.55
CA ALA A 73 19.04 13.41 -1.78
C ALA A 73 19.94 13.31 -3.01
N ILE A 74 21.20 13.79 -2.92
CA ILE A 74 22.20 13.63 -3.98
C ILE A 74 22.49 12.15 -4.23
N LEU A 75 22.69 11.36 -3.18
CA LEU A 75 22.93 9.92 -3.29
C LEU A 75 21.77 9.21 -4.00
N LEU A 76 20.53 9.52 -3.63
CA LEU A 76 19.34 8.99 -4.31
C LEU A 76 19.23 9.46 -5.76
N GLY A 77 19.61 10.71 -6.04
CA GLY A 77 19.66 11.25 -7.40
C GLY A 77 20.67 10.51 -8.27
N ILE A 78 21.86 10.25 -7.75
CA ILE A 78 22.89 9.44 -8.44
C ILE A 78 22.38 8.02 -8.70
N LEU A 79 21.81 7.36 -7.69
CA LEU A 79 21.24 6.01 -7.82
C LEU A 79 20.14 5.97 -8.90
N ALA A 80 19.22 6.93 -8.89
CA ALA A 80 18.17 7.05 -9.89
C ALA A 80 18.75 7.31 -11.29
N GLY A 81 19.79 8.13 -11.40
CA GLY A 81 20.50 8.41 -12.65
C GLY A 81 21.16 7.17 -13.24
N VAL A 82 21.84 6.36 -12.40
CA VAL A 82 22.47 5.08 -12.82
C VAL A 82 21.41 4.09 -13.31
N ILE A 83 20.30 3.95 -12.56
CA ILE A 83 19.19 3.08 -12.97
C ILE A 83 18.62 3.55 -14.30
N LEU A 84 18.35 4.85 -14.45
CA LEU A 84 17.78 5.43 -15.68
C LEU A 84 18.72 5.23 -16.88
N ALA A 85 20.02 5.47 -16.71
CA ALA A 85 21.01 5.24 -17.77
C ALA A 85 21.03 3.76 -18.20
N GLY A 86 21.01 2.82 -17.25
CA GLY A 86 20.91 1.38 -17.55
C GLY A 86 19.63 1.03 -18.29
N LEU A 87 18.49 1.60 -17.90
CA LEU A 87 17.19 1.37 -18.56
C LEU A 87 17.14 1.93 -20.00
N ILE A 88 17.79 3.07 -20.24
CA ILE A 88 17.90 3.65 -21.59
C ILE A 88 18.80 2.78 -22.48
N ALA A 89 19.91 2.29 -21.93
CA ALA A 89 20.85 1.44 -22.67
C ALA A 89 20.24 0.10 -23.12
N ARG A 90 19.19 -0.39 -22.46
CA ARG A 90 18.48 -1.63 -22.82
C ARG A 90 17.62 -1.51 -24.09
N GLY A 91 17.20 -0.29 -24.45
CA GLY A 91 16.43 -0.03 -25.66
C GLY A 91 15.19 -0.92 -25.83
N GLU A 92 15.06 -1.52 -27.01
CA GLU A 92 13.91 -2.39 -27.38
C GLU A 92 13.86 -3.72 -26.62
N ALA A 93 14.95 -4.18 -26.00
CA ALA A 93 14.97 -5.37 -25.18
C ALA A 93 14.19 -5.21 -23.85
N ALA A 94 13.84 -3.97 -23.49
CA ALA A 94 13.07 -3.65 -22.31
C ALA A 94 11.57 -3.98 -22.48
N GLY A 95 10.86 -4.18 -21.37
CA GLY A 95 9.40 -4.30 -21.36
C GLY A 95 8.85 -5.68 -21.68
N ALA A 96 9.64 -6.75 -21.56
CA ALA A 96 9.21 -8.10 -21.91
C ALA A 96 7.91 -8.54 -21.22
N ASP A 97 7.79 -8.32 -19.88
CA ASP A 97 6.59 -8.67 -19.12
C ASP A 97 5.40 -7.74 -19.51
N ALA A 98 5.65 -6.42 -19.66
CA ALA A 98 4.62 -5.48 -20.08
C ALA A 98 4.10 -5.79 -21.49
N ARG A 99 4.98 -6.20 -22.41
CA ARG A 99 4.61 -6.60 -23.76
C ARG A 99 3.69 -7.83 -23.75
N ALA A 100 3.92 -8.77 -22.84
CA ALA A 100 3.03 -9.94 -22.68
C ALA A 100 1.62 -9.52 -22.27
N TYR A 101 1.47 -8.59 -21.33
CA TYR A 101 0.14 -8.11 -20.91
C TYR A 101 -0.56 -7.32 -22.02
N TRP A 102 0.19 -6.48 -22.74
CA TRP A 102 -0.33 -5.73 -23.88
C TRP A 102 -0.79 -6.64 -25.01
N ALA A 103 0.03 -7.64 -25.38
CA ALA A 103 -0.31 -8.62 -26.41
C ALA A 103 -1.50 -9.48 -26.02
N ALA A 104 -1.59 -9.90 -24.75
CA ALA A 104 -2.72 -10.68 -24.25
C ALA A 104 -4.05 -9.94 -24.40
N GLY A 105 -4.09 -8.65 -24.05
CA GLY A 105 -5.29 -7.82 -24.24
C GLY A 105 -5.69 -7.68 -25.71
N ARG A 106 -4.73 -7.52 -26.61
CA ARG A 106 -4.99 -7.46 -28.07
C ARG A 106 -5.47 -8.77 -28.65
N LEU A 107 -4.83 -9.89 -28.26
CA LEU A 107 -5.25 -11.22 -28.68
C LEU A 107 -6.68 -11.52 -28.23
N TRP A 108 -7.00 -11.21 -26.98
CA TRP A 108 -8.34 -11.40 -26.45
C TRP A 108 -9.40 -10.58 -27.20
N LEU A 109 -9.11 -9.31 -27.52
CA LEU A 109 -10.01 -8.46 -28.32
C LEU A 109 -10.19 -8.98 -29.76
N ALA A 110 -9.19 -9.66 -30.31
CA ALA A 110 -9.26 -10.28 -31.63
C ALA A 110 -9.89 -11.68 -31.60
N GLY A 111 -10.36 -12.18 -30.45
CA GLY A 111 -10.91 -13.53 -30.30
C GLY A 111 -9.85 -14.63 -30.27
N GLY A 112 -8.56 -14.29 -30.14
CA GLY A 112 -7.45 -15.24 -30.03
C GLY A 112 -7.21 -15.71 -28.57
N ASP A 113 -6.34 -16.72 -28.42
CA ASP A 113 -5.98 -17.29 -27.14
C ASP A 113 -4.78 -16.55 -26.49
N PRO A 114 -4.99 -15.79 -25.39
CA PRO A 114 -3.90 -15.09 -24.71
C PRO A 114 -2.98 -16.03 -23.91
N TYR A 115 -3.39 -17.26 -23.65
CA TYR A 115 -2.62 -18.25 -22.92
C TYR A 115 -1.62 -19.01 -23.79
N HIS A 116 -1.90 -19.11 -25.08
CA HIS A 116 -1.02 -19.74 -26.07
C HIS A 116 -0.77 -18.76 -27.24
N PRO A 117 -0.08 -17.62 -27.00
CA PRO A 117 0.16 -16.64 -28.04
C PRO A 117 1.03 -17.22 -29.15
N THR A 118 0.69 -16.92 -30.40
CA THR A 118 1.56 -17.16 -31.52
C THR A 118 2.62 -16.05 -31.63
N GLY A 119 3.89 -16.44 -31.81
CA GLY A 119 4.99 -15.46 -31.94
C GLY A 119 5.85 -15.29 -30.66
N PRO A 120 6.66 -14.21 -30.57
CA PRO A 120 7.69 -14.05 -29.54
C PRO A 120 7.15 -13.53 -28.20
N PHE A 121 5.85 -13.66 -27.95
CA PHE A 121 5.22 -13.16 -26.73
C PHE A 121 5.20 -14.24 -25.65
N MET A 122 5.44 -13.83 -24.41
CA MET A 122 5.22 -14.69 -23.26
C MET A 122 3.72 -14.90 -23.04
N PRO A 123 3.28 -16.11 -22.62
CA PRO A 123 1.88 -16.39 -22.35
C PRO A 123 1.37 -15.54 -21.17
N TYR A 124 0.09 -15.20 -21.26
CA TYR A 124 -0.64 -14.60 -20.14
C TYR A 124 -0.82 -15.63 -19.02
N VAL A 125 -0.60 -15.26 -17.79
CA VAL A 125 -0.58 -16.20 -16.66
C VAL A 125 -1.53 -15.81 -15.51
N TYR A 126 -2.36 -14.80 -15.72
CA TYR A 126 -3.32 -14.32 -14.71
C TYR A 126 -4.74 -14.77 -15.05
N ALA A 127 -5.66 -14.59 -14.08
CA ALA A 127 -7.04 -15.01 -14.24
C ALA A 127 -7.72 -14.37 -15.47
N PRO A 128 -8.59 -15.10 -16.19
CA PRO A 128 -9.24 -14.62 -17.42
C PRO A 128 -10.02 -13.32 -17.23
N TRP A 129 -10.76 -13.21 -16.12
CA TRP A 129 -11.55 -12.03 -15.79
C TRP A 129 -10.71 -10.78 -15.44
N MET A 130 -9.37 -10.91 -15.35
CA MET A 130 -8.46 -9.78 -15.22
C MET A 130 -8.01 -9.17 -16.56
N LEU A 131 -8.23 -9.85 -17.67
CA LEU A 131 -7.89 -9.35 -19.02
C LEU A 131 -8.49 -7.98 -19.33
N PRO A 132 -9.77 -7.70 -19.01
CA PRO A 132 -10.38 -6.40 -19.24
C PRO A 132 -9.61 -5.23 -18.59
N LEU A 133 -8.87 -5.48 -17.51
CA LEU A 133 -8.04 -4.46 -16.86
C LEU A 133 -6.91 -3.94 -17.77
N PHE A 134 -6.42 -4.78 -18.68
CA PHE A 134 -5.34 -4.44 -19.60
C PHE A 134 -5.84 -3.90 -20.95
N VAL A 135 -7.14 -4.04 -21.28
CA VAL A 135 -7.72 -3.63 -22.56
C VAL A 135 -7.50 -2.14 -22.87
N PRO A 136 -7.81 -1.18 -21.96
CA PRO A 136 -7.63 0.25 -22.28
C PRO A 136 -6.20 0.59 -22.69
N TRP A 137 -5.22 -0.08 -22.05
CA TRP A 137 -3.81 0.08 -22.36
C TRP A 137 -3.40 -0.65 -23.65
N SER A 138 -3.99 -1.84 -23.92
CA SER A 138 -3.73 -2.62 -25.13
C SER A 138 -4.24 -1.97 -26.41
N LEU A 139 -5.19 -1.02 -26.33
CA LEU A 139 -5.66 -0.25 -27.47
C LEU A 139 -4.61 0.73 -28.02
N LEU A 140 -3.62 1.10 -27.20
CA LEU A 140 -2.55 2.00 -27.61
C LEU A 140 -1.50 1.27 -28.47
N PRO A 141 -0.82 1.95 -29.42
CA PRO A 141 0.40 1.42 -30.03
C PRO A 141 1.42 1.05 -28.96
N TRP A 142 2.25 0.02 -29.21
CA TRP A 142 3.19 -0.51 -28.20
C TRP A 142 4.07 0.56 -27.57
N ASP A 143 4.66 1.44 -28.38
CA ASP A 143 5.60 2.46 -27.85
C ASP A 143 4.90 3.42 -26.89
N VAL A 144 3.68 3.83 -27.23
CA VAL A 144 2.86 4.69 -26.35
C VAL A 144 2.43 3.93 -25.10
N ALA A 145 1.99 2.69 -25.26
CA ALA A 145 1.58 1.81 -24.17
C ALA A 145 2.74 1.60 -23.19
N TRP A 146 3.94 1.34 -23.71
CA TRP A 146 5.15 1.15 -22.91
C TRP A 146 5.55 2.43 -22.17
N PHE A 147 5.53 3.58 -22.87
CA PHE A 147 5.80 4.87 -22.25
C PHE A 147 4.82 5.17 -21.11
N VAL A 148 3.52 4.96 -21.33
CA VAL A 148 2.48 5.18 -20.32
C VAL A 148 2.68 4.25 -19.11
N TRP A 149 2.91 2.95 -19.34
CA TRP A 149 3.14 1.97 -18.27
C TRP A 149 4.33 2.34 -17.40
N ARG A 150 5.47 2.59 -18.05
CA ARG A 150 6.71 2.94 -17.36
C ARG A 150 6.61 4.31 -16.69
N GLY A 151 6.06 5.30 -17.37
CA GLY A 151 5.87 6.65 -16.86
C GLY A 151 4.96 6.69 -15.63
N ALA A 152 3.80 6.02 -15.68
CA ALA A 152 2.88 5.92 -14.55
C ALA A 152 3.54 5.23 -13.34
N THR A 153 4.27 4.13 -13.58
CA THR A 153 5.00 3.41 -12.53
C THR A 153 6.07 4.28 -11.89
N VAL A 154 6.86 4.99 -12.70
CA VAL A 154 7.90 5.92 -12.20
C VAL A 154 7.28 7.08 -11.41
N LEU A 155 6.21 7.68 -11.89
CA LEU A 155 5.52 8.78 -11.19
C LEU A 155 4.97 8.32 -9.84
N ALA A 156 4.34 7.14 -9.79
CA ALA A 156 3.85 6.57 -8.54
C ALA A 156 5.00 6.25 -7.58
N LEU A 157 6.13 5.72 -8.09
CA LEU A 157 7.33 5.46 -7.30
C LEU A 157 7.89 6.77 -6.73
N LEU A 158 8.08 7.79 -7.55
CA LEU A 158 8.58 9.09 -7.12
C LEU A 158 7.69 9.74 -6.05
N TRP A 159 6.35 9.66 -6.22
CA TRP A 159 5.42 10.11 -5.20
C TRP A 159 5.60 9.35 -3.88
N SER A 160 5.71 8.04 -3.92
CA SER A 160 5.88 7.21 -2.73
C SER A 160 7.22 7.45 -2.03
N VAL A 161 8.29 7.60 -2.81
CA VAL A 161 9.65 7.95 -2.31
C VAL A 161 9.64 9.33 -1.68
N HIS A 162 9.05 10.33 -2.34
CA HIS A 162 8.93 11.67 -1.78
C HIS A 162 8.17 11.65 -0.44
N TRP A 163 7.04 10.91 -0.39
CA TRP A 163 6.27 10.76 0.84
C TRP A 163 7.08 10.13 1.98
N ALA A 164 7.81 9.05 1.71
CA ALA A 164 8.61 8.33 2.69
C ALA A 164 9.82 9.15 3.16
N TYR A 165 10.55 9.76 2.21
CA TYR A 165 11.74 10.56 2.44
C TYR A 165 11.45 11.78 3.33
N ARG A 166 10.34 12.46 3.12
CA ARG A 166 9.93 13.60 3.97
C ARG A 166 9.79 13.22 5.45
N ARG A 167 9.49 11.97 5.75
CA ARG A 167 9.25 11.47 7.10
C ARG A 167 10.49 10.88 7.73
N ARG A 168 11.18 10.01 7.01
CA ARG A 168 12.35 9.28 7.50
C ARG A 168 13.43 9.20 6.41
N PRO A 169 14.20 10.28 6.17
CA PRO A 169 15.12 10.35 5.04
C PRO A 169 16.17 9.26 5.07
N MET A 170 16.83 9.02 6.20
CA MET A 170 17.88 8.00 6.32
C MET A 170 17.35 6.58 6.04
N THR A 171 16.27 6.19 6.72
CA THR A 171 15.66 4.86 6.54
C THR A 171 15.16 4.66 5.11
N THR A 172 14.55 5.70 4.52
CA THR A 172 14.09 5.67 3.12
C THR A 172 15.26 5.46 2.17
N THR A 173 16.37 6.18 2.36
CA THR A 173 17.56 6.05 1.51
C THR A 173 18.16 4.64 1.62
N VAL A 174 18.33 4.11 2.83
CA VAL A 174 18.83 2.75 3.03
C VAL A 174 17.92 1.71 2.35
N LEU A 175 16.61 1.81 2.54
CA LEU A 175 15.67 0.90 1.88
C LEU A 175 15.74 0.99 0.36
N LEU A 176 15.84 2.18 -0.22
CA LEU A 176 15.94 2.34 -1.67
C LEU A 176 17.27 1.80 -2.22
N ILE A 177 18.37 1.91 -1.50
CA ILE A 177 19.63 1.27 -1.89
C ILE A 177 19.47 -0.25 -1.90
N LEU A 178 18.87 -0.83 -0.87
CA LEU A 178 18.64 -2.28 -0.79
C LEU A 178 17.66 -2.77 -1.87
N LEU A 179 16.68 -1.94 -2.23
CA LEU A 179 15.66 -2.26 -3.24
C LEU A 179 16.04 -1.78 -4.65
N ALA A 180 17.21 -1.16 -4.84
CA ALA A 180 17.61 -0.57 -6.12
C ALA A 180 17.56 -1.59 -7.27
N PHE A 181 18.17 -2.76 -7.07
CA PHE A 181 18.18 -3.82 -8.08
C PHE A 181 16.78 -4.39 -8.36
N PRO A 182 15.96 -4.81 -7.35
CA PRO A 182 14.58 -5.21 -7.57
C PRO A 182 13.74 -4.15 -8.31
N ILE A 183 13.87 -2.87 -7.94
CA ILE A 183 13.16 -1.77 -8.60
C ILE A 183 13.60 -1.65 -10.06
N ALA A 184 14.92 -1.64 -10.32
CA ALA A 184 15.46 -1.56 -11.66
C ALA A 184 15.00 -2.71 -12.55
N ALA A 185 15.04 -3.96 -12.04
CA ALA A 185 14.59 -5.13 -12.76
C ALA A 185 13.10 -5.06 -13.14
N ASN A 186 12.24 -4.61 -12.21
CA ASN A 186 10.81 -4.41 -12.50
C ASN A 186 10.55 -3.30 -13.52
N LEU A 187 11.32 -2.21 -13.48
CA LEU A 187 11.21 -1.11 -14.45
C LEU A 187 11.75 -1.51 -15.83
N ASP A 188 12.75 -2.40 -15.89
CA ASP A 188 13.32 -2.91 -17.14
C ASP A 188 12.34 -3.85 -17.85
N THR A 189 11.84 -4.86 -17.14
CA THR A 189 10.92 -5.84 -17.73
C THR A 189 9.48 -5.34 -17.85
N GLY A 190 9.13 -4.26 -17.14
CA GLY A 190 7.74 -3.81 -16.98
C GLY A 190 6.90 -4.78 -16.16
N ASN A 191 7.53 -5.52 -15.24
CA ASN A 191 6.83 -6.47 -14.39
C ASN A 191 5.80 -5.77 -13.49
N ILE A 192 4.66 -6.41 -13.33
CA ILE A 192 3.54 -5.88 -12.55
C ILE A 192 3.82 -5.80 -11.03
N ASN A 193 4.86 -6.49 -10.51
CA ASN A 193 5.15 -6.51 -9.08
C ASN A 193 5.36 -5.11 -8.49
N LEU A 194 6.11 -4.24 -9.18
CA LEU A 194 6.32 -2.87 -8.71
C LEU A 194 5.03 -2.03 -8.74
N PRO A 195 4.24 -2.00 -9.83
CA PRO A 195 2.90 -1.41 -9.82
C PRO A 195 2.02 -1.92 -8.67
N LEU A 196 2.00 -3.22 -8.40
CA LEU A 196 1.21 -3.80 -7.30
C LEU A 196 1.72 -3.39 -5.92
N ALA A 197 3.03 -3.34 -5.72
CA ALA A 197 3.61 -2.82 -4.48
C ALA A 197 3.24 -1.35 -4.24
N LEU A 198 3.25 -0.53 -5.30
CA LEU A 198 2.83 0.87 -5.26
C LEU A 198 1.32 1.02 -5.05
N LEU A 199 0.52 0.12 -5.62
CA LEU A 199 -0.92 0.06 -5.40
C LEU A 199 -1.24 -0.24 -3.92
N LEU A 200 -0.55 -1.21 -3.32
CA LEU A 200 -0.67 -1.53 -1.89
C LEU A 200 -0.16 -0.40 -0.99
N PHE A 201 0.92 0.28 -1.40
CA PHE A 201 1.38 1.49 -0.74
C PHE A 201 0.27 2.56 -0.75
N GLY A 202 -0.33 2.80 -1.92
CA GLY A 202 -1.42 3.77 -2.12
C GLY A 202 -2.71 3.38 -1.39
N ALA A 203 -3.03 2.10 -1.30
CA ALA A 203 -4.22 1.57 -0.62
C ALA A 203 -4.35 2.08 0.83
N GLN A 204 -3.23 2.31 1.50
CA GLN A 204 -3.21 2.79 2.88
C GLN A 204 -3.64 4.26 3.04
N PHE A 205 -3.80 4.98 1.94
CA PHE A 205 -4.27 6.37 1.90
C PHE A 205 -5.69 6.50 1.34
N CYS A 206 -6.25 5.41 0.86
CA CYS A 206 -7.58 5.38 0.27
C CYS A 206 -8.66 5.05 1.29
N GLY A 207 -9.93 5.33 0.92
CA GLY A 207 -11.06 4.87 1.69
C GLY A 207 -11.14 3.33 1.75
N PRO A 208 -11.87 2.76 2.72
CA PRO A 208 -11.86 1.33 2.98
C PRO A 208 -12.23 0.45 1.78
N VAL A 209 -13.21 0.89 0.98
CA VAL A 209 -13.67 0.17 -0.22
C VAL A 209 -12.56 0.05 -1.25
N ALA A 210 -11.93 1.18 -1.59
CA ALA A 210 -10.83 1.22 -2.57
C ALA A 210 -9.57 0.49 -2.04
N ALA A 211 -9.27 0.63 -0.75
CA ALA A 211 -8.14 -0.08 -0.14
C ALA A 211 -8.32 -1.61 -0.23
N GLY A 212 -9.53 -2.10 0.05
CA GLY A 212 -9.87 -3.52 -0.10
C GLY A 212 -9.79 -3.98 -1.55
N LEU A 213 -10.31 -3.17 -2.50
CA LEU A 213 -10.23 -3.45 -3.93
C LEU A 213 -8.77 -3.54 -4.42
N PHE A 214 -7.93 -2.58 -4.05
CA PHE A 214 -6.52 -2.58 -4.44
C PHE A 214 -5.76 -3.79 -3.91
N TRP A 215 -6.04 -4.20 -2.67
CA TRP A 215 -5.45 -5.41 -2.11
C TRP A 215 -5.95 -6.66 -2.85
N MET A 216 -7.25 -6.76 -3.15
CA MET A 216 -7.80 -7.89 -3.90
C MET A 216 -7.18 -7.98 -5.30
N VAL A 217 -7.11 -6.87 -6.05
CA VAL A 217 -6.46 -6.83 -7.38
C VAL A 217 -5.00 -7.26 -7.29
N ALA A 218 -4.26 -6.77 -6.29
CA ALA A 218 -2.88 -7.18 -6.10
C ALA A 218 -2.76 -8.69 -5.79
N THR A 219 -3.65 -9.23 -4.94
CA THR A 219 -3.64 -10.64 -4.52
C THR A 219 -4.01 -11.59 -5.66
N THR A 220 -4.95 -11.20 -6.52
CA THR A 220 -5.40 -12.03 -7.65
C THR A 220 -4.44 -12.01 -8.84
N LEU A 221 -3.73 -10.91 -9.06
CA LEU A 221 -2.65 -10.85 -10.05
C LEU A 221 -1.37 -11.55 -9.58
N LYS A 222 -1.10 -11.52 -8.26
CA LYS A 222 0.04 -12.21 -7.64
C LYS A 222 -0.39 -12.71 -6.26
N TRP A 223 -0.12 -13.94 -5.94
CA TRP A 223 -0.52 -14.54 -4.65
C TRP A 223 0.17 -13.90 -3.43
N LEU A 224 1.43 -13.43 -3.57
CA LEU A 224 2.20 -12.85 -2.47
C LEU A 224 1.51 -11.66 -1.77
N PRO A 225 0.84 -10.73 -2.44
CA PRO A 225 0.08 -9.66 -1.81
C PRO A 225 -0.94 -10.07 -0.75
N VAL A 226 -1.36 -11.31 -0.70
CA VAL A 226 -2.29 -11.79 0.34
C VAL A 226 -1.75 -11.55 1.75
N VAL A 227 -0.42 -11.63 1.95
CA VAL A 227 0.23 -11.42 3.25
C VAL A 227 0.15 -9.97 3.74
N PHE A 228 -0.16 -9.03 2.87
CA PHE A 228 -0.29 -7.60 3.21
C PHE A 228 -1.70 -7.19 3.67
N TRP A 229 -2.65 -8.13 3.75
CA TRP A 229 -3.98 -7.86 4.32
C TRP A 229 -3.94 -7.13 5.69
N PRO A 230 -3.00 -7.45 6.63
CA PRO A 230 -2.92 -6.77 7.93
C PRO A 230 -2.58 -5.28 7.86
N ILE A 231 -1.95 -4.78 6.79
CA ILE A 231 -1.61 -3.34 6.66
C ILE A 231 -2.86 -2.48 6.39
N LEU A 232 -3.96 -3.08 5.97
CA LEU A 232 -5.22 -2.38 5.73
C LEU A 232 -5.92 -2.01 7.04
N THR A 233 -6.73 -0.95 7.01
CA THR A 233 -7.64 -0.64 8.11
C THR A 233 -8.65 -1.79 8.34
N PRO A 234 -9.25 -1.94 9.54
CA PRO A 234 -10.22 -3.01 9.79
C PRO A 234 -11.39 -3.05 8.79
N ARG A 235 -11.93 -1.87 8.42
CA ARG A 235 -12.97 -1.78 7.40
C ARG A 235 -12.43 -2.11 6.00
N GLY A 236 -11.19 -1.72 5.68
CA GLY A 236 -10.52 -2.09 4.44
C GLY A 236 -10.29 -3.60 4.32
N ARG A 237 -9.98 -4.27 5.43
CA ARG A 237 -9.87 -5.74 5.48
C ARG A 237 -11.18 -6.43 5.17
N LEU A 238 -12.29 -5.93 5.74
CA LEU A 238 -13.63 -6.45 5.46
C LEU A 238 -13.98 -6.30 3.98
N TRP A 239 -13.78 -5.12 3.41
CA TRP A 239 -13.98 -4.89 1.98
C TRP A 239 -13.06 -5.74 1.11
N GLY A 240 -11.81 -5.96 1.54
CA GLY A 240 -10.89 -6.86 0.86
C GLY A 240 -11.43 -8.29 0.75
N ILE A 241 -12.02 -8.81 1.82
CA ILE A 241 -12.68 -10.13 1.82
C ILE A 241 -13.90 -10.13 0.88
N ILE A 242 -14.75 -9.10 0.92
CA ILE A 242 -15.92 -9.00 0.04
C ILE A 242 -15.48 -9.02 -1.43
N TRP A 243 -14.47 -8.22 -1.81
CA TRP A 243 -13.93 -8.20 -3.16
C TRP A 243 -13.27 -9.53 -3.55
N LEU A 244 -12.61 -10.22 -2.60
CA LEU A 244 -12.01 -11.52 -2.84
C LEU A 244 -13.07 -12.59 -3.10
N ILE A 245 -14.20 -12.56 -2.37
CA ILE A 245 -15.35 -13.44 -2.64
C ILE A 245 -15.87 -13.20 -4.06
N LEU A 246 -16.03 -11.96 -4.47
CA LEU A 246 -16.41 -11.63 -5.84
C LEU A 246 -15.39 -12.18 -6.86
N ALA A 247 -14.09 -12.03 -6.58
CA ALA A 247 -13.04 -12.58 -7.44
C ALA A 247 -13.13 -14.11 -7.57
N VAL A 248 -13.44 -14.82 -6.48
CA VAL A 248 -13.67 -16.28 -6.49
C VAL A 248 -14.90 -16.63 -7.33
N LEU A 249 -15.99 -15.87 -7.22
CA LEU A 249 -17.19 -16.08 -8.05
C LEU A 249 -16.89 -15.84 -9.53
N LEU A 250 -16.16 -14.80 -9.88
CA LEU A 250 -15.72 -14.54 -11.26
C LEU A 250 -14.81 -15.67 -11.77
N THR A 251 -13.93 -16.20 -10.94
CA THR A 251 -13.10 -17.35 -11.27
C THR A 251 -13.95 -18.61 -11.54
N ALA A 252 -15.01 -18.82 -10.76
CA ALA A 252 -15.94 -19.94 -10.96
C ALA A 252 -16.74 -19.79 -12.28
N VAL A 253 -17.14 -18.57 -12.64
CA VAL A 253 -17.81 -18.30 -13.93
C VAL A 253 -16.89 -18.54 -15.13
N THR A 254 -15.59 -18.23 -14.99
CA THR A 254 -14.56 -18.43 -16.02
C THR A 254 -13.74 -19.69 -15.78
N LEU A 255 -14.36 -20.74 -15.22
CA LEU A 255 -13.63 -21.94 -14.80
C LEU A 255 -12.91 -22.65 -15.96
N PRO A 256 -13.50 -22.84 -17.16
CA PRO A 256 -12.80 -23.49 -18.27
C PRO A 256 -11.49 -22.78 -18.63
N GLU A 257 -11.54 -21.46 -18.81
CA GLU A 257 -10.36 -20.64 -19.14
C GLU A 257 -9.38 -20.58 -17.96
N THR A 258 -9.89 -20.61 -16.73
CA THR A 258 -9.06 -20.67 -15.52
C THR A 258 -8.26 -21.97 -15.44
N LEU A 259 -8.82 -23.10 -15.85
CA LEU A 259 -8.10 -24.37 -15.92
C LEU A 259 -6.96 -24.32 -16.95
N VAL A 260 -7.19 -23.72 -18.12
CA VAL A 260 -6.14 -23.46 -19.11
C VAL A 260 -5.03 -22.57 -18.52
N GLN A 261 -5.43 -21.48 -17.87
CA GLN A 261 -4.49 -20.59 -17.17
C GLN A 261 -3.62 -21.32 -16.16
N LEU A 262 -4.21 -22.20 -15.35
CA LEU A 262 -3.46 -22.98 -14.35
C LEU A 262 -2.48 -23.94 -15.00
N GLN A 263 -2.84 -24.61 -16.09
CA GLN A 263 -1.94 -25.49 -16.86
C GLN A 263 -0.73 -24.70 -17.37
N VAL A 264 -0.95 -23.53 -17.96
CA VAL A 264 0.13 -22.65 -18.42
C VAL A 264 0.98 -22.17 -17.24
N LEU A 265 0.36 -21.76 -16.13
CA LEU A 265 1.07 -21.29 -14.93
C LEU A 265 2.00 -22.36 -14.35
N PHE A 266 1.52 -23.60 -14.23
CA PHE A 266 2.31 -24.73 -13.69
C PHE A 266 3.34 -25.27 -14.68
N GLY A 267 3.09 -25.17 -15.98
CA GLY A 267 4.05 -25.51 -17.02
C GLY A 267 5.21 -24.52 -17.12
N PHE A 268 5.05 -23.33 -16.59
CA PHE A 268 6.08 -22.28 -16.60
C PHE A 268 7.02 -22.43 -15.41
N ALA A 269 8.14 -23.15 -15.57
CA ALA A 269 9.21 -23.23 -14.56
C ALA A 269 9.77 -21.82 -14.31
N ARG A 270 9.51 -21.27 -13.13
CA ARG A 270 10.01 -19.93 -12.76
C ARG A 270 11.07 -20.07 -11.67
N PRO A 271 12.30 -19.61 -11.92
CA PRO A 271 13.30 -19.49 -10.84
C PRO A 271 12.79 -18.49 -9.78
N ALA A 272 13.25 -18.68 -8.53
CA ALA A 272 13.03 -17.71 -7.46
C ALA A 272 13.49 -16.33 -7.93
N ARG A 273 12.58 -15.35 -7.91
CA ARG A 273 12.84 -14.02 -8.46
C ARG A 273 13.08 -13.01 -7.36
N ILE A 274 14.18 -12.32 -7.46
CA ILE A 274 14.56 -11.23 -6.56
C ILE A 274 13.64 -10.00 -6.73
N ASP A 275 12.94 -9.88 -7.87
CA ASP A 275 12.00 -8.82 -8.21
C ASP A 275 10.81 -8.72 -7.25
N TYR A 276 10.46 -9.79 -6.53
CA TYR A 276 9.43 -9.79 -5.49
C TYR A 276 9.80 -8.93 -4.26
N PHE A 277 11.07 -8.65 -4.02
CA PHE A 277 11.46 -7.81 -2.89
C PHE A 277 10.90 -6.39 -2.95
N VAL A 278 10.44 -5.91 -4.10
CA VAL A 278 9.75 -4.59 -4.20
C VAL A 278 8.51 -4.50 -3.32
N PHE A 279 7.87 -5.64 -2.96
CA PHE A 279 6.73 -5.64 -2.05
C PHE A 279 7.08 -5.19 -0.62
N VAL A 280 8.34 -5.20 -0.23
CA VAL A 280 8.79 -4.58 1.03
C VAL A 280 8.45 -3.08 1.05
N TRP A 281 8.45 -2.42 -0.12
CA TRP A 281 8.06 -1.02 -0.22
C TRP A 281 6.60 -0.76 0.14
N ALA A 282 5.70 -1.73 -0.11
CA ALA A 282 4.29 -1.63 0.23
C ALA A 282 4.03 -1.44 1.73
N ILE A 283 4.92 -1.95 2.61
CA ILE A 283 4.75 -1.89 4.07
C ILE A 283 5.12 -0.50 4.64
N VAL A 284 5.85 0.30 3.89
CA VAL A 284 6.45 1.56 4.39
C VAL A 284 5.45 2.49 5.07
N PRO A 285 4.25 2.80 4.52
CA PRO A 285 3.32 3.70 5.20
C PRO A 285 2.84 3.15 6.55
N TRP A 286 2.52 1.85 6.59
CA TRP A 286 2.13 1.17 7.82
C TRP A 286 3.25 1.18 8.86
N ALA A 287 4.47 0.85 8.46
CA ALA A 287 5.64 0.82 9.32
C ALA A 287 5.99 2.20 9.90
N TRP A 288 5.82 3.27 9.11
CA TRP A 288 6.06 4.64 9.58
C TRP A 288 4.98 5.11 10.55
N GLY A 289 3.74 4.60 10.41
CA GLY A 289 2.63 4.88 11.31
C GLY A 289 2.66 4.07 12.61
N HIS A 290 3.36 2.93 12.61
CA HIS A 290 3.46 2.00 13.74
C HIS A 290 4.92 1.71 14.11
N PRO A 291 5.66 2.69 14.63
CA PRO A 291 7.09 2.53 14.92
C PRO A 291 7.39 1.38 15.88
N ASP A 292 6.41 1.02 16.73
CA ASP A 292 6.53 -0.05 17.70
C ASP A 292 6.31 -1.45 17.09
N ALA A 293 5.73 -1.53 15.90
CA ALA A 293 5.46 -2.81 15.23
C ALA A 293 6.73 -3.63 14.94
N PHE A 294 7.86 -2.95 14.81
CA PHE A 294 9.17 -3.57 14.54
C PHE A 294 10.13 -3.56 15.74
N ARG A 295 9.69 -3.08 16.92
CA ARG A 295 10.56 -3.12 18.11
C ARG A 295 11.04 -4.52 18.45
N TRP A 296 10.21 -5.52 18.20
CA TRP A 296 10.57 -6.93 18.40
C TRP A 296 11.70 -7.43 17.50
N LEU A 297 11.97 -6.74 16.35
CA LEU A 297 13.12 -7.05 15.50
C LEU A 297 14.44 -6.50 16.05
N LEU A 298 14.39 -5.57 17.01
CA LEU A 298 15.59 -5.00 17.60
C LEU A 298 16.26 -6.04 18.52
N PRO A 299 17.55 -6.37 18.31
CA PRO A 299 18.27 -7.34 19.16
C PRO A 299 18.20 -7.03 20.65
N SER A 300 18.12 -5.74 21.02
CA SER A 300 17.96 -5.28 22.40
C SER A 300 16.66 -5.75 23.06
N GLN A 301 15.64 -6.10 22.28
CA GLN A 301 14.34 -6.57 22.80
C GLN A 301 14.26 -8.09 22.95
N TRP A 302 15.15 -8.84 22.28
CA TRP A 302 15.12 -10.31 22.28
C TRP A 302 15.23 -10.95 23.66
N PRO A 303 16.08 -10.49 24.60
CA PRO A 303 16.12 -11.07 25.94
C PRO A 303 14.81 -10.89 26.71
N GLY A 304 14.09 -9.77 26.47
CA GLY A 304 12.78 -9.53 27.06
C GLY A 304 11.70 -10.45 26.46
N ILE A 305 11.68 -10.57 25.13
CA ILE A 305 10.75 -11.44 24.40
C ILE A 305 10.97 -12.90 24.81
N ALA A 306 12.22 -13.37 24.82
CA ALA A 306 12.56 -14.73 25.24
C ALA A 306 12.10 -15.01 26.67
N ARG A 307 12.38 -14.10 27.63
CA ARG A 307 11.93 -14.24 29.04
C ARG A 307 10.41 -14.27 29.14
N THR A 308 9.70 -13.40 28.44
CA THR A 308 8.23 -13.37 28.43
C THR A 308 7.64 -14.65 27.86
N THR A 309 8.23 -15.16 26.76
CA THR A 309 7.78 -16.40 26.13
C THR A 309 8.01 -17.61 27.04
N VAL A 310 9.20 -17.73 27.64
CA VAL A 310 9.53 -18.79 28.60
C VAL A 310 8.62 -18.74 29.82
N SER A 311 8.37 -17.54 30.37
CA SER A 311 7.47 -17.36 31.51
C SER A 311 6.03 -17.74 31.15
N ALA A 312 5.55 -17.32 29.96
CA ALA A 312 4.20 -17.66 29.50
C ALA A 312 4.03 -19.17 29.30
N VAL A 313 5.02 -19.85 28.73
CA VAL A 313 5.03 -21.31 28.57
C VAL A 313 5.09 -22.01 29.92
N GLY A 314 5.90 -21.52 30.86
CA GLY A 314 5.99 -22.04 32.22
C GLY A 314 4.66 -21.93 32.98
N VAL A 315 4.03 -20.74 32.96
CA VAL A 315 2.70 -20.52 33.55
C VAL A 315 1.63 -21.39 32.89
N TRP A 316 1.67 -21.49 31.56
CA TRP A 316 0.75 -22.36 30.82
C TRP A 316 0.88 -23.83 31.23
N ARG A 317 2.12 -24.37 31.33
CA ARG A 317 2.37 -25.75 31.76
C ARG A 317 1.88 -26.01 33.18
N LEU A 318 2.06 -25.08 34.11
CA LEU A 318 1.60 -25.18 35.48
C LEU A 318 0.05 -25.17 35.58
N HIS A 319 -0.60 -24.31 34.84
CA HIS A 319 -2.06 -24.19 34.79
C HIS A 319 -2.69 -25.40 34.09
N TRP A 320 -2.11 -25.89 32.99
CA TRP A 320 -2.59 -27.07 32.29
C TRP A 320 -2.61 -28.30 33.18
N ARG A 321 -1.58 -28.51 34.00
CA ARG A 321 -1.50 -29.61 34.95
C ARG A 321 -2.57 -29.55 36.06
N ARG A 322 -3.02 -28.35 36.42
CA ARG A 322 -3.99 -28.14 37.52
C ARG A 322 -5.45 -28.12 37.06
N SER A 323 -5.73 -27.61 35.91
CA SER A 323 -7.11 -27.45 35.42
C SER A 323 -7.09 -27.28 33.87
N PRO A 324 -7.09 -28.36 33.09
CA PRO A 324 -7.03 -28.29 31.62
C PRO A 324 -8.19 -27.51 31.02
N GLU A 325 -9.41 -27.67 31.54
CA GLU A 325 -10.60 -26.97 31.03
C GLU A 325 -10.53 -25.46 31.23
N ARG A 326 -10.13 -25.01 32.44
CA ARG A 326 -9.93 -23.56 32.72
C ARG A 326 -8.80 -22.96 31.89
N THR A 327 -7.75 -23.73 31.65
CA THR A 327 -6.63 -23.31 30.82
C THR A 327 -7.06 -23.16 29.37
N THR A 328 -7.87 -24.09 28.86
CA THR A 328 -8.40 -24.03 27.50
C THR A 328 -9.31 -22.82 27.31
N GLU A 329 -10.21 -22.56 28.29
CA GLU A 329 -11.08 -21.37 28.23
C GLU A 329 -10.28 -20.06 28.34
N THR A 330 -9.29 -20.02 29.22
CA THR A 330 -8.39 -18.84 29.33
C THR A 330 -7.61 -18.60 28.04
N LEU A 331 -7.06 -19.67 27.42
CA LEU A 331 -6.40 -19.59 26.12
C LEU A 331 -7.35 -19.11 25.04
N ARG A 332 -8.57 -19.66 24.99
CA ARG A 332 -9.60 -19.24 24.04
C ARG A 332 -9.91 -17.75 24.20
N ARG A 333 -10.11 -17.26 25.43
CA ARG A 333 -10.35 -15.83 25.72
C ARG A 333 -9.16 -14.94 25.29
N VAL A 334 -7.94 -15.36 25.64
CA VAL A 334 -6.71 -14.62 25.27
C VAL A 334 -6.50 -14.62 23.75
N MET A 335 -6.70 -15.76 23.09
CA MET A 335 -6.61 -15.87 21.64
C MET A 335 -7.69 -15.01 20.97
N THR A 336 -8.93 -15.09 21.42
CA THR A 336 -10.03 -14.26 20.90
C THR A 336 -9.75 -12.77 21.09
N ALA A 337 -9.24 -12.37 22.26
CA ALA A 337 -8.88 -10.97 22.52
C ALA A 337 -7.71 -10.50 21.64
N ARG A 338 -6.68 -11.33 21.42
CA ARG A 338 -5.56 -11.04 20.52
C ARG A 338 -6.00 -10.97 19.07
N VAL A 339 -6.83 -11.91 18.61
CA VAL A 339 -7.39 -11.88 17.26
C VAL A 339 -8.25 -10.63 17.06
N ARG A 340 -9.11 -10.27 18.01
CA ARG A 340 -9.88 -9.01 17.95
C ARG A 340 -8.97 -7.80 17.88
N THR A 341 -7.89 -7.77 18.67
CA THR A 341 -6.89 -6.69 18.66
C THR A 341 -6.17 -6.63 17.32
N PHE A 342 -5.75 -7.78 16.79
CA PHE A 342 -5.07 -7.90 15.49
C PHE A 342 -5.99 -7.46 14.34
N LEU A 343 -7.27 -7.81 14.40
CA LEU A 343 -8.28 -7.39 13.43
C LEU A 343 -8.74 -5.94 13.62
N GLY A 344 -8.29 -5.26 14.67
CA GLY A 344 -8.70 -3.89 14.98
C GLY A 344 -10.15 -3.74 15.42
N LEU A 345 -10.77 -4.80 15.94
CA LEU A 345 -12.17 -4.85 16.41
C LEU A 345 -12.33 -4.36 17.86
N ARG A 346 -11.38 -3.62 18.40
CA ARG A 346 -11.51 -2.96 19.71
C ARG A 346 -12.41 -1.74 19.56
N GLY A 347 -13.60 -1.84 20.15
CA GLY A 347 -14.51 -0.66 20.30
C GLY A 347 -15.71 -0.63 19.35
N ALA A 348 -16.30 -1.77 19.02
CA ALA A 348 -17.68 -1.84 18.55
C ALA A 348 -18.57 -2.29 19.70
#